data_baa4911062ad1eefc9d8807b330272eb
#
_entry.id   baa4911062ad1eefc9d8807b330272eb
#
_cell.length_a   1.000
_cell.length_b   1.000
_cell.length_c   1.000
_cell.angle_alpha   90.00
_cell.angle_beta   90.00
_cell.angle_gamma   90.00
#
_symmetry.space_group_name_H-M   'P 1'
#
loop_
_entity.id
_entity.type
_entity.pdbx_description
1 polymer ?
#
loop_
_entity_poly.entity_id
_entity_poly.type
_entity_poly.pdbx_seq_one_letter_code
_entity_poly.pdbx_strand_id
1 'polypeptide(L)'
;IVLYILSLKLSIERGDIDKKNYDTCVENLKKLPDAINSTLKLESEIQLIAKEFLDAKGSMFLGRGNSFPIALEGALKLKELSYLHAEGYPAGEMKHGPLALIEEGLPVIVIAPKDKYYEKTLSNMQEVIARGGKIFFITDNNKRLLSTNIRFRSVSYTHLTLPTSS
;
A
#
# COMPACT_ATOMS: atom_id res chain seq x y z
N ILE A 1 0.93 -3.01 16.62
CA ILE A 1 1.11 -4.37 17.16
C ILE A 1 0.28 -4.55 18.42
N VAL A 2 0.40 -3.71 19.46
CA VAL A 2 -0.31 -3.86 20.75
C VAL A 2 -1.83 -3.97 20.57
N LEU A 3 -2.43 -3.05 19.79
CA LEU A 3 -3.88 -3.09 19.52
C LEU A 3 -4.29 -4.37 18.75
N TYR A 4 -3.45 -4.86 17.86
CA TYR A 4 -3.70 -6.11 17.15
C TYR A 4 -3.68 -7.32 18.09
N ILE A 5 -2.69 -7.40 18.99
CA ILE A 5 -2.63 -8.46 20.01
C ILE A 5 -3.84 -8.39 20.94
N LEU A 6 -4.24 -7.19 21.36
CA LEU A 6 -5.43 -6.99 22.18
C LEU A 6 -6.69 -7.46 21.45
N SER A 7 -6.87 -7.08 20.16
CA SER A 7 -8.03 -7.52 19.38
C SER A 7 -8.07 -9.03 19.20
N LEU A 8 -6.93 -9.69 18.96
CA LEU A 8 -6.85 -11.14 18.88
C LEU A 8 -7.24 -11.80 20.20
N LYS A 9 -6.75 -11.27 21.32
CA LYS A 9 -7.08 -11.80 22.65
C LYS A 9 -8.57 -11.68 22.93
N LEU A 10 -9.15 -10.53 22.67
CA LEU A 10 -10.59 -10.32 22.86
C LEU A 10 -11.42 -11.21 21.91
N SER A 11 -11.01 -11.37 20.65
CA SER A 11 -11.74 -12.20 19.70
C SER A 11 -11.76 -13.67 20.09
N ILE A 12 -10.65 -14.21 20.60
CA ILE A 12 -10.62 -15.62 21.06
C ILE A 12 -11.45 -15.81 22.35
N GLU A 13 -11.38 -14.86 23.29
CA GLU A 13 -12.16 -14.92 24.53
C GLU A 13 -13.68 -14.80 24.27
N ARG A 14 -14.08 -14.05 23.26
CA ARG A 14 -15.48 -13.89 22.85
C ARG A 14 -15.99 -15.04 21.95
N GLY A 15 -15.08 -15.89 21.45
CA GLY A 15 -15.41 -16.93 20.48
C GLY A 15 -15.67 -16.42 19.06
N ASP A 16 -15.24 -15.18 18.74
CA ASP A 16 -15.37 -14.59 17.40
C ASP A 16 -14.41 -15.27 16.38
N ILE A 17 -13.30 -15.87 16.87
CA ILE A 17 -12.36 -16.67 16.08
C ILE A 17 -12.09 -18.00 16.75
N ASP A 18 -11.83 -19.03 15.96
CA ASP A 18 -11.41 -20.33 16.46
C ASP A 18 -9.91 -20.35 16.82
N LYS A 19 -9.52 -21.40 17.55
CA LYS A 19 -8.13 -21.60 18.00
C LYS A 19 -7.14 -21.68 16.83
N LYS A 20 -7.51 -22.32 15.74
CA LYS A 20 -6.65 -22.48 14.55
C LYS A 20 -6.33 -21.13 13.91
N ASN A 21 -7.36 -20.29 13.72
CA ASN A 21 -7.18 -18.94 13.16
C ASN A 21 -6.37 -18.04 14.10
N TYR A 22 -6.63 -18.14 15.42
CA TYR A 22 -5.82 -17.43 16.42
C TYR A 22 -4.34 -17.81 16.32
N ASP A 23 -4.01 -19.10 16.33
CA ASP A 23 -2.63 -19.59 16.25
C ASP A 23 -1.96 -19.15 14.92
N THR A 24 -2.70 -19.16 13.82
CA THR A 24 -2.22 -18.66 12.52
C THR A 24 -1.85 -17.16 12.60
N CYS A 25 -2.68 -16.34 13.23
CA CYS A 25 -2.41 -14.93 13.43
C CYS A 25 -1.16 -14.69 14.29
N VAL A 26 -1.00 -15.48 15.36
CA VAL A 26 0.17 -15.41 16.25
C VAL A 26 1.45 -15.79 15.50
N GLU A 27 1.42 -16.87 14.70
CA GLU A 27 2.58 -17.28 13.88
C GLU A 27 2.94 -16.23 12.83
N ASN A 28 1.95 -15.58 12.22
CA ASN A 28 2.21 -14.47 11.29
C ASN A 28 2.85 -13.26 11.99
N LEU A 29 2.45 -12.95 13.23
CA LEU A 29 3.10 -11.90 14.03
C LEU A 29 4.58 -12.21 14.31
N LYS A 30 4.91 -13.49 14.60
CA LYS A 30 6.29 -13.91 14.82
C LYS A 30 7.19 -13.73 13.58
N LYS A 31 6.62 -13.78 12.38
CA LYS A 31 7.33 -13.55 11.10
C LYS A 31 7.52 -12.07 10.76
N LEU A 32 6.85 -11.16 11.48
CA LEU A 32 6.89 -9.73 11.18
C LEU A 32 8.31 -9.13 11.21
N PRO A 33 9.21 -9.48 12.18
CA PRO A 33 10.58 -8.96 12.15
C PRO A 33 11.34 -9.31 10.88
N ASP A 34 11.19 -10.54 10.38
CA ASP A 34 11.86 -10.97 9.14
C ASP A 34 11.31 -10.24 7.91
N ALA A 35 9.99 -9.99 7.87
CA ALA A 35 9.36 -9.20 6.82
C ALA A 35 9.87 -7.74 6.83
N ILE A 36 9.99 -7.14 8.02
CA ILE A 36 10.56 -5.79 8.19
C ILE A 36 12.01 -5.77 7.71
N ASN A 37 12.85 -6.70 8.17
CA ASN A 37 14.25 -6.79 7.75
C ASN A 37 14.40 -6.97 6.24
N SER A 38 13.52 -7.75 5.61
CA SER A 38 13.50 -7.92 4.16
C SER A 38 13.09 -6.64 3.43
N THR A 39 12.17 -5.86 4.00
CA THR A 39 11.74 -4.57 3.46
C THR A 39 12.85 -3.53 3.57
N LEU A 40 13.58 -3.48 4.69
CA LEU A 40 14.72 -2.56 4.87
C LEU A 40 15.84 -2.77 3.85
N LYS A 41 16.03 -3.97 3.32
CA LYS A 41 16.99 -4.24 2.24
C LYS A 41 16.66 -3.52 0.92
N LEU A 42 15.46 -2.97 0.80
CA LEU A 42 15.01 -2.22 -0.37
C LEU A 42 15.48 -0.74 -0.36
N GLU A 43 16.20 -0.32 0.67
CA GLU A 43 16.59 1.08 0.87
C GLU A 43 17.28 1.68 -0.35
N SER A 44 18.28 1.01 -0.93
CA SER A 44 19.00 1.51 -2.09
C SER A 44 18.13 1.76 -3.32
N GLU A 45 17.12 0.92 -3.52
CA GLU A 45 16.17 1.09 -4.63
C GLU A 45 15.16 2.21 -4.34
N ILE A 46 14.73 2.33 -3.08
CA ILE A 46 13.86 3.42 -2.64
C ILE A 46 14.57 4.77 -2.78
N GLN A 47 15.88 4.84 -2.48
CA GLN A 47 16.68 6.04 -2.70
C GLN A 47 16.73 6.46 -4.18
N LEU A 48 16.77 5.50 -5.12
CA LEU A 48 16.66 5.83 -6.55
C LEU A 48 15.28 6.37 -6.91
N ILE A 49 14.23 5.79 -6.35
CA ILE A 49 12.85 6.26 -6.54
C ILE A 49 12.65 7.65 -5.93
N ALA A 50 13.21 7.91 -4.76
CA ALA A 50 13.09 9.20 -4.08
C ALA A 50 13.60 10.38 -4.91
N LYS A 51 14.59 10.16 -5.79
CA LYS A 51 15.08 11.18 -6.71
C LYS A 51 14.02 11.68 -7.69
N GLU A 52 13.04 10.85 -8.01
CA GLU A 52 11.92 11.21 -8.91
C GLU A 52 10.91 12.18 -8.26
N PHE A 53 11.05 12.42 -6.95
CA PHE A 53 10.20 13.33 -6.19
C PHE A 53 10.85 14.70 -5.96
N LEU A 54 12.13 14.89 -6.32
CA LEU A 54 12.86 16.12 -6.02
C LEU A 54 12.22 17.37 -6.67
N ASP A 55 11.73 17.23 -7.90
CA ASP A 55 11.11 18.33 -8.66
C ASP A 55 9.58 18.24 -8.65
N ALA A 56 9.01 17.31 -7.88
CA ALA A 56 7.56 17.14 -7.82
C ALA A 56 6.91 18.28 -7.01
N LYS A 57 5.79 18.80 -7.52
CA LYS A 57 4.98 19.80 -6.81
C LYS A 57 4.03 19.20 -5.78
N GLY A 58 3.77 17.91 -5.90
CA GLY A 58 2.91 17.13 -5.02
C GLY A 58 2.99 15.65 -5.34
N SER A 59 2.26 14.86 -4.58
CA SER A 59 2.19 13.40 -4.75
C SER A 59 0.86 12.86 -4.26
N MET A 60 0.42 11.75 -4.82
CA MET A 60 -0.76 11.03 -4.35
C MET A 60 -0.40 9.62 -3.90
N PHE A 61 -1.12 9.15 -2.88
CA PHE A 61 -1.05 7.77 -2.40
C PHE A 61 -2.41 7.11 -2.58
N LEU A 62 -2.44 5.99 -3.27
CA LEU A 62 -3.67 5.26 -3.55
C LEU A 62 -3.65 3.90 -2.86
N GLY A 63 -4.74 3.59 -2.19
CA GLY A 63 -4.98 2.29 -1.59
C GLY A 63 -6.45 1.92 -1.62
N ARG A 64 -6.77 0.63 -1.50
CA ARG A 64 -8.15 0.14 -1.44
C ARG A 64 -8.33 -0.80 -0.27
N GLY A 65 -9.49 -0.76 0.40
CA GLY A 65 -9.73 -1.55 1.60
C GLY A 65 -8.67 -1.28 2.67
N ASN A 66 -8.00 -2.32 3.16
CA ASN A 66 -6.96 -2.21 4.19
C ASN A 66 -5.70 -1.46 3.74
N SER A 67 -5.49 -1.29 2.44
CA SER A 67 -4.37 -0.51 1.90
C SER A 67 -4.63 1.00 1.93
N PHE A 68 -5.87 1.45 2.08
CA PHE A 68 -6.18 2.88 2.14
C PHE A 68 -5.62 3.57 3.40
N PRO A 69 -5.80 3.05 4.63
CA PRO A 69 -5.13 3.61 5.80
C PRO A 69 -3.60 3.67 5.67
N ILE A 70 -2.99 2.69 4.99
CA ILE A 70 -1.54 2.68 4.72
C ILE A 70 -1.17 3.81 3.74
N ALA A 71 -2.01 4.05 2.73
CA ALA A 71 -1.83 5.17 1.81
C ALA A 71 -1.90 6.53 2.52
N LEU A 72 -2.84 6.69 3.46
CA LEU A 72 -2.94 7.89 4.30
C LEU A 72 -1.68 8.10 5.14
N GLU A 73 -1.18 7.04 5.79
CA GLU A 73 0.04 7.11 6.60
C GLU A 73 1.28 7.42 5.74
N GLY A 74 1.39 6.82 4.54
CA GLY A 74 2.46 7.12 3.60
C GLY A 74 2.45 8.59 3.17
N ALA A 75 1.29 9.13 2.82
CA ALA A 75 1.13 10.54 2.46
C ALA A 75 1.50 11.46 3.64
N LEU A 76 1.07 11.11 4.86
CA LEU A 76 1.41 11.85 6.07
C LEU A 76 2.93 11.88 6.30
N LYS A 77 3.61 10.73 6.23
CA LYS A 77 5.06 10.64 6.42
C LYS A 77 5.82 11.41 5.35
N LEU A 78 5.38 11.37 4.10
CA LEU A 78 6.01 12.17 3.05
C LEU A 78 5.89 13.67 3.33
N LYS A 79 4.71 14.14 3.73
CA LYS A 79 4.50 15.56 4.12
C LYS A 79 5.39 15.99 5.28
N GLU A 80 5.42 15.20 6.35
CA GLU A 80 6.17 15.52 7.56
C GLU A 80 7.68 15.62 7.32
N LEU A 81 8.21 14.75 6.47
CA LEU A 81 9.67 14.63 6.28
C LEU A 81 10.21 15.49 5.15
N SER A 82 9.44 15.66 4.06
CA SER A 82 9.90 16.36 2.85
C SER A 82 9.24 17.70 2.61
N TYR A 83 8.19 18.04 3.36
CA TYR A 83 7.32 19.21 3.13
C TYR A 83 6.63 19.21 1.76
N LEU A 84 6.72 18.10 1.00
CA LEU A 84 6.00 17.92 -0.24
C LEU A 84 4.52 17.73 0.05
N HIS A 85 3.65 18.45 -0.67
CA HIS A 85 2.21 18.20 -0.57
C HIS A 85 1.90 16.78 -1.01
N ALA A 86 1.33 15.98 -0.13
CA ALA A 86 0.99 14.58 -0.42
C ALA A 86 -0.36 14.22 0.21
N GLU A 87 -1.22 13.55 -0.53
CA GLU A 87 -2.54 13.15 -0.08
C GLU A 87 -2.83 11.68 -0.38
N GLY A 88 -3.52 11.02 0.56
CA GLY A 88 -3.99 9.65 0.38
C GLY A 88 -5.45 9.62 -0.05
N TYR A 89 -5.76 8.82 -1.08
CA TYR A 89 -7.12 8.65 -1.57
C TYR A 89 -7.50 7.17 -1.67
N PRO A 90 -8.79 6.83 -1.43
CA PRO A 90 -9.28 5.52 -1.78
C PRO A 90 -9.23 5.36 -3.30
N ALA A 91 -8.53 4.35 -3.81
CA ALA A 91 -8.37 4.17 -5.25
C ALA A 91 -9.71 4.08 -6.01
N GLY A 92 -10.76 3.54 -5.35
CA GLY A 92 -12.09 3.47 -5.93
C GLY A 92 -12.81 4.81 -6.10
N GLU A 93 -12.38 5.84 -5.35
CA GLU A 93 -13.01 7.17 -5.34
C GLU A 93 -12.32 8.16 -6.30
N MET A 94 -11.29 7.73 -7.03
CA MET A 94 -10.53 8.60 -7.93
C MET A 94 -11.42 9.33 -8.94
N LYS A 95 -12.44 8.65 -9.47
CA LYS A 95 -13.38 9.21 -10.46
C LYS A 95 -14.29 10.32 -9.92
N HIS A 96 -14.43 10.42 -8.62
CA HIS A 96 -15.32 11.37 -7.96
C HIS A 96 -14.65 12.71 -7.59
N GLY A 97 -13.55 13.05 -8.29
CA GLY A 97 -12.85 14.33 -8.13
C GLY A 97 -11.33 14.21 -8.21
N PRO A 98 -10.68 13.39 -7.37
CA PRO A 98 -9.22 13.36 -7.27
C PRO A 98 -8.48 13.08 -8.60
N LEU A 99 -9.12 12.35 -9.53
CA LEU A 99 -8.55 12.09 -10.84
C LEU A 99 -8.30 13.37 -11.67
N ALA A 100 -9.05 14.46 -11.39
CA ALA A 100 -8.85 15.75 -12.03
C ALA A 100 -7.54 16.44 -11.61
N LEU A 101 -6.97 16.03 -10.46
CA LEU A 101 -5.70 16.56 -9.94
C LEU A 101 -4.47 15.86 -10.53
N ILE A 102 -4.66 14.82 -11.33
CA ILE A 102 -3.56 14.13 -12.01
C ILE A 102 -3.08 14.97 -13.18
N GLU A 103 -1.83 15.43 -13.06
CA GLU A 103 -1.09 16.14 -14.09
C GLU A 103 0.02 15.24 -14.64
N GLU A 104 0.56 15.62 -15.81
CA GLU A 104 1.68 14.91 -16.45
C GLU A 104 2.89 14.84 -15.49
N GLY A 105 3.37 13.63 -15.25
CA GLY A 105 4.52 13.38 -14.39
C GLY A 105 4.22 13.41 -12.88
N LEU A 106 2.99 13.66 -12.43
CA LEU A 106 2.65 13.62 -11.00
C LEU A 106 2.99 12.26 -10.41
N PRO A 107 3.84 12.18 -9.36
CA PRO A 107 4.12 10.94 -8.66
C PRO A 107 2.89 10.39 -7.95
N VAL A 108 2.50 9.16 -8.28
CA VAL A 108 1.37 8.48 -7.65
C VAL A 108 1.83 7.12 -7.12
N ILE A 109 1.81 6.97 -5.80
CA ILE A 109 2.15 5.73 -5.12
C ILE A 109 0.90 4.87 -5.01
N VAL A 110 0.90 3.68 -5.59
CA VAL A 110 -0.23 2.75 -5.58
C VAL A 110 0.11 1.53 -4.75
N ILE A 111 -0.64 1.31 -3.67
CA ILE A 111 -0.48 0.18 -2.75
C ILE A 111 -1.52 -0.88 -3.09
N ALA A 112 -1.07 -1.98 -3.69
CA ALA A 112 -1.94 -3.04 -4.18
C ALA A 112 -1.36 -4.44 -3.88
N PRO A 113 -1.52 -4.94 -2.65
CA PRO A 113 -1.24 -6.33 -2.35
C PRO A 113 -2.19 -7.24 -3.14
N LYS A 114 -1.78 -8.50 -3.36
CA LYS A 114 -2.59 -9.49 -4.08
C LYS A 114 -3.76 -9.98 -3.21
N ASP A 115 -4.73 -9.08 -3.00
CA ASP A 115 -5.97 -9.33 -2.29
C ASP A 115 -7.19 -9.30 -3.24
N LYS A 116 -8.40 -9.37 -2.68
CA LYS A 116 -9.66 -9.30 -3.44
C LYS A 116 -9.88 -7.97 -4.18
N TYR A 117 -9.09 -6.94 -3.88
CA TYR A 117 -9.19 -5.62 -4.51
C TYR A 117 -8.12 -5.37 -5.57
N TYR A 118 -7.16 -6.29 -5.73
CA TYR A 118 -6.00 -6.13 -6.61
C TYR A 118 -6.39 -5.70 -8.03
N GLU A 119 -7.24 -6.48 -8.72
CA GLU A 119 -7.64 -6.19 -10.10
C GLU A 119 -8.36 -4.84 -10.24
N LYS A 120 -9.19 -4.48 -9.26
CA LYS A 120 -9.88 -3.19 -9.23
C LYS A 120 -8.89 -2.03 -9.02
N THR A 121 -7.86 -2.23 -8.21
CA THR A 121 -6.80 -1.24 -8.00
C THR A 121 -5.97 -1.06 -9.26
N LEU A 122 -5.66 -2.14 -9.99
CA LEU A 122 -5.01 -2.06 -11.30
C LEU A 122 -5.82 -1.25 -12.31
N SER A 123 -7.15 -1.45 -12.37
CA SER A 123 -8.02 -0.66 -13.24
C SER A 123 -7.96 0.83 -12.90
N ASN A 124 -8.00 1.21 -11.62
CA ASN A 124 -7.86 2.60 -11.22
C ASN A 124 -6.48 3.17 -11.56
N MET A 125 -5.43 2.38 -11.41
CA MET A 125 -4.07 2.76 -11.80
C MET A 125 -3.97 3.09 -13.30
N GLN A 126 -4.63 2.33 -14.17
CA GLN A 126 -4.66 2.62 -15.61
C GLN A 126 -5.30 3.98 -15.93
N GLU A 127 -6.28 4.40 -15.15
CA GLU A 127 -6.92 5.73 -15.30
C GLU A 127 -5.95 6.86 -14.95
N VAL A 128 -5.11 6.66 -13.93
CA VAL A 128 -4.05 7.60 -13.55
C VAL A 128 -2.99 7.67 -14.66
N ILE A 129 -2.57 6.53 -15.20
CA ILE A 129 -1.59 6.45 -16.30
C ILE A 129 -2.12 7.18 -17.55
N ALA A 130 -3.39 6.99 -17.89
CA ALA A 130 -4.03 7.64 -19.05
C ALA A 130 -4.04 9.17 -18.93
N ARG A 131 -3.85 9.73 -17.75
CA ARG A 131 -3.73 11.17 -17.49
C ARG A 131 -2.29 11.65 -17.32
N GLY A 132 -1.30 10.80 -17.58
CA GLY A 132 0.11 11.14 -17.48
C GLY A 132 0.71 11.01 -16.09
N GLY A 133 -0.04 10.49 -15.11
CA GLY A 133 0.50 10.23 -13.77
C GLY A 133 1.63 9.20 -13.79
N LYS A 134 2.68 9.45 -13.01
CA LYS A 134 3.86 8.60 -12.88
C LYS A 134 3.67 7.62 -11.71
N ILE A 135 3.50 6.34 -12.04
CA ILE A 135 3.15 5.32 -11.04
C ILE A 135 4.38 4.74 -10.34
N PHE A 136 4.31 4.70 -9.00
CA PHE A 136 5.19 3.94 -8.12
C PHE A 136 4.37 2.84 -7.47
N PHE A 137 4.56 1.61 -7.92
CA PHE A 137 3.69 0.49 -7.60
C PHE A 137 4.27 -0.40 -6.50
N ILE A 138 3.58 -0.49 -5.38
CA ILE A 138 3.93 -1.33 -4.23
C ILE A 138 3.01 -2.55 -4.22
N THR A 139 3.55 -3.74 -4.43
CA THR A 139 2.79 -4.99 -4.50
C THR A 139 3.64 -6.18 -4.07
N ASP A 140 3.01 -7.25 -3.65
CA ASP A 140 3.60 -8.58 -3.41
C ASP A 140 3.45 -9.52 -4.63
N ASN A 141 2.90 -9.00 -5.74
CA ASN A 141 2.73 -9.77 -6.98
C ASN A 141 3.96 -9.63 -7.89
N ASN A 142 4.66 -10.74 -8.13
CA ASN A 142 5.86 -10.79 -8.98
C ASN A 142 5.58 -10.68 -10.50
N LYS A 143 4.32 -10.53 -10.93
CA LYS A 143 4.01 -10.32 -12.35
C LYS A 143 4.44 -8.90 -12.76
N ARG A 144 5.41 -8.82 -13.67
CA ARG A 144 5.84 -7.56 -14.29
C ARG A 144 4.68 -6.94 -15.07
N LEU A 145 4.25 -5.76 -14.67
CA LEU A 145 3.34 -4.94 -15.48
C LEU A 145 4.17 -4.18 -16.51
N LEU A 146 3.91 -4.44 -17.79
CA LEU A 146 4.60 -3.79 -18.90
C LEU A 146 3.96 -2.42 -19.19
N SER A 147 4.53 -1.36 -18.60
CA SER A 147 4.24 0.02 -19.00
C SER A 147 5.47 0.89 -18.74
N THR A 148 5.77 1.80 -19.63
CA THR A 148 6.90 2.74 -19.53
C THR A 148 6.78 3.72 -18.37
N ASN A 149 5.57 3.95 -17.89
CA ASN A 149 5.27 4.88 -16.79
C ASN A 149 5.17 4.21 -15.41
N ILE A 150 5.50 2.90 -15.31
CA ILE A 150 5.43 2.16 -14.05
C ILE A 150 6.84 1.87 -13.55
N ARG A 151 7.21 2.42 -12.40
CA ARG A 151 8.36 2.00 -11.61
C ARG A 151 7.90 0.93 -10.63
N PHE A 152 8.31 -0.30 -10.86
CA PHE A 152 7.82 -1.49 -10.17
C PHE A 152 8.62 -1.81 -8.93
N ARG A 153 7.95 -2.16 -7.84
CA ARG A 153 8.55 -2.82 -6.69
C ARG A 153 7.64 -3.92 -6.12
N SER A 154 8.16 -5.13 -6.10
CA SER A 154 7.54 -6.24 -5.37
C SER A 154 8.11 -6.29 -3.97
N VAL A 155 7.23 -6.19 -2.97
CA VAL A 155 7.55 -6.49 -1.57
C VAL A 155 6.81 -7.78 -1.24
N SER A 156 7.54 -8.84 -0.88
CA SER A 156 6.92 -10.09 -0.44
C SER A 156 6.26 -9.86 0.94
N TYR A 157 4.96 -9.58 0.92
CA TYR A 157 4.15 -9.58 2.13
C TYR A 157 3.72 -11.02 2.45
N THR A 158 4.29 -11.60 3.47
CA THR A 158 3.66 -12.74 4.12
C THR A 158 2.43 -12.25 4.88
N HIS A 159 1.29 -12.70 4.45
CA HIS A 159 -0.07 -12.48 4.92
C HIS A 159 -0.25 -12.04 6.38
N LEU A 160 -0.35 -10.74 6.62
CA LEU A 160 -0.99 -10.16 7.81
C LEU A 160 -2.42 -9.72 7.43
N THR A 161 -3.20 -10.62 6.91
CA THR A 161 -4.64 -10.39 6.74
C THR A 161 -5.34 -10.77 8.03
N LEU A 162 -6.07 -9.80 8.62
CA LEU A 162 -7.09 -10.12 9.61
C LEU A 162 -8.10 -11.06 8.96
N PRO A 163 -8.54 -12.13 9.65
CA PRO A 163 -9.68 -12.90 9.17
C PRO A 163 -10.87 -11.95 9.03
N THR A 164 -11.31 -11.71 7.81
CA THR A 164 -12.56 -11.04 7.56
C THR A 164 -13.66 -12.01 7.93
N SER A 165 -14.47 -11.69 8.94
CA SER A 165 -15.74 -12.37 9.18
C SER A 165 -16.54 -12.36 7.88
N SER A 166 -16.81 -13.53 7.36
CA SER A 166 -17.79 -13.80 6.28
C SER A 166 -19.19 -13.41 6.71
#